data_3759e411584ba9df24ca082786779753
#
_entry.id   3759e411584ba9df24ca082786779753
#
_cell.length_a   1.000
_cell.length_b   1.000
_cell.length_c   1.000
_cell.angle_alpha   90.00
_cell.angle_beta   90.00
_cell.angle_gamma   90.00
#
_symmetry.space_group_name_H-M   'P 1'
#
loop_
_entity.id
_entity.type
_entity.pdbx_description
1 polymer ?
#
loop_
_entity_poly.entity_id
_entity_poly.type
_entity_poly.pdbx_seq_one_letter_code
_entity_poly.pdbx_strand_id
1 'polypeptide(L)'
;VTGNKRSIIGEAIYDKRFKSLVFSSGLRHYRMYARNEYAGSSPVVSEMNQAKTAAFAEVQGNIKKVSYGVSAGLTRSYFKEGGEEHTYYTFTPTVRLNFSPHKNGNINYRFNVEPKIPSLSALTNVEQAIDTIQIVRGNPALETYSVFNNTLNYSYMKQKFVFMLNVTHGYHKNIIMESVFAEGDKLVSMSENQRSAQFLRFGPSFTFRGLNIGSLKNFLTLSIDGGFTRYWSNGNTYTHTYNDFYYNLVAVFNYKQFSLLGQFSKRANELMGETIYKGENQTAILATYTHKRLQLGVGMMFPFTNNYKTGKERVSKVAPYTSWSHAKEIGQMAVIKLSYNFEFGKRYKSSDRRINNSDNESGILNVDK
;
A
#
# COMPACT_ATOMS: atom_id res chain seq x y z
N VAL A 1 20.74 -12.61 15.89
CA VAL A 1 19.61 -12.21 16.75
C VAL A 1 18.79 -13.44 17.06
N THR A 2 18.51 -13.68 18.34
CA THR A 2 17.60 -14.75 18.80
C THR A 2 16.37 -14.07 19.39
N GLY A 3 15.18 -14.40 18.88
CA GLY A 3 13.93 -13.80 19.34
C GLY A 3 12.94 -14.86 19.84
N ASN A 4 12.27 -14.58 20.94
CA ASN A 4 11.15 -15.38 21.46
C ASN A 4 9.92 -14.47 21.54
N LYS A 5 8.85 -14.87 20.87
CA LYS A 5 7.59 -14.13 20.83
C LYS A 5 6.44 -15.01 21.31
N ARG A 6 5.58 -14.43 22.14
CA ARG A 6 4.32 -15.04 22.58
C ARG A 6 3.20 -14.04 22.37
N SER A 7 2.10 -14.48 21.76
CA SER A 7 0.94 -13.62 21.57
C SER A 7 -0.36 -14.35 21.91
N ILE A 8 -1.34 -13.57 22.35
CA ILE A 8 -2.72 -14.01 22.60
C ILE A 8 -3.66 -13.08 21.83
N ILE A 9 -4.57 -13.64 21.05
CA ILE A 9 -5.58 -12.92 20.31
C ILE A 9 -6.96 -13.44 20.73
N GLY A 10 -7.81 -12.53 21.20
CA GLY A 10 -9.24 -12.79 21.44
C GLY A 10 -10.07 -11.87 20.55
N GLU A 11 -11.08 -12.42 19.86
CA GLU A 11 -11.97 -11.65 19.01
C GLU A 11 -13.41 -12.15 19.16
N ALA A 12 -14.35 -11.23 19.30
CA ALA A 12 -15.77 -11.49 19.31
C ALA A 12 -16.48 -10.56 18.34
N ILE A 13 -17.35 -11.10 17.49
CA ILE A 13 -18.15 -10.33 16.53
C ILE A 13 -19.61 -10.74 16.73
N TYR A 14 -20.49 -9.75 16.81
CA TYR A 14 -21.92 -9.90 16.86
C TYR A 14 -22.58 -9.27 15.64
N ASP A 15 -23.41 -10.03 14.93
CA ASP A 15 -24.17 -9.58 13.78
C ASP A 15 -25.66 -9.75 14.05
N LYS A 16 -26.45 -8.69 13.81
CA LYS A 16 -27.91 -8.72 13.84
C LYS A 16 -28.49 -8.21 12.54
N ARG A 17 -29.29 -9.04 11.90
CA ARG A 17 -29.98 -8.70 10.66
C ARG A 17 -31.39 -8.20 10.96
N PHE A 18 -31.74 -7.06 10.38
CA PHE A 18 -33.06 -6.50 10.31
C PHE A 18 -33.59 -6.58 8.87
N LYS A 19 -34.83 -6.20 8.61
CA LYS A 19 -35.41 -6.27 7.25
C LYS A 19 -34.62 -5.54 6.18
N SER A 20 -34.08 -4.34 6.48
CA SER A 20 -33.43 -3.46 5.53
C SER A 20 -31.95 -3.13 5.88
N LEU A 21 -31.49 -3.57 7.04
CA LEU A 21 -30.14 -3.27 7.50
C LEU A 21 -29.53 -4.43 8.31
N VAL A 22 -28.21 -4.43 8.36
CA VAL A 22 -27.42 -5.31 9.23
C VAL A 22 -26.63 -4.43 10.18
N PHE A 23 -26.73 -4.71 11.47
CA PHE A 23 -25.86 -4.14 12.49
C PHE A 23 -24.78 -5.16 12.84
N SER A 24 -23.53 -4.71 12.88
CA SER A 24 -22.39 -5.50 13.30
C SER A 24 -21.63 -4.76 14.38
N SER A 25 -21.17 -5.45 15.40
CA SER A 25 -20.27 -4.90 16.40
C SER A 25 -19.24 -5.95 16.80
N GLY A 26 -18.08 -5.50 17.23
CA GLY A 26 -17.02 -6.43 17.62
C GLY A 26 -16.01 -5.82 18.56
N LEU A 27 -15.35 -6.71 19.27
CA LEU A 27 -14.25 -6.42 20.17
C LEU A 27 -13.09 -7.36 19.82
N ARG A 28 -11.90 -6.81 19.70
CA ARG A 28 -10.65 -7.57 19.53
C ARG A 28 -9.63 -7.11 20.54
N HIS A 29 -9.01 -8.08 21.21
CA HIS A 29 -7.88 -7.84 22.08
C HIS A 29 -6.70 -8.68 21.60
N TYR A 30 -5.56 -8.02 21.43
CA TYR A 30 -4.28 -8.61 21.08
C TYR A 30 -3.29 -8.22 22.16
N ARG A 31 -2.52 -9.17 22.66
CA ARG A 31 -1.41 -8.95 23.56
C ARG A 31 -0.21 -9.75 23.09
N MET A 32 0.96 -9.11 23.04
CA MET A 32 2.22 -9.69 22.64
C MET A 32 3.28 -9.38 23.68
N TYR A 33 4.11 -10.35 23.94
CA TYR A 33 5.38 -10.22 24.64
C TYR A 33 6.47 -10.77 23.74
N ALA A 34 7.53 -10.00 23.50
CA ALA A 34 8.70 -10.43 22.74
C ALA A 34 9.97 -10.12 23.54
N ARG A 35 10.92 -11.06 23.50
CA ARG A 35 12.27 -10.87 24.02
C ARG A 35 13.26 -11.17 22.92
N ASN A 36 14.04 -10.18 22.54
CA ASN A 36 15.02 -10.26 21.46
C ASN A 36 16.43 -10.07 22.05
N GLU A 37 17.31 -11.00 21.73
CA GLU A 37 18.72 -10.96 22.13
C GLU A 37 19.57 -10.67 20.89
N TYR A 38 20.21 -9.53 20.89
CA TYR A 38 21.11 -9.09 19.84
C TYR A 38 22.55 -9.42 20.26
N ALA A 39 23.18 -10.38 19.57
CA ALA A 39 24.58 -10.71 19.77
C ALA A 39 25.47 -9.82 18.88
N GLY A 40 26.62 -9.39 19.38
CA GLY A 40 27.57 -8.54 18.67
C GLY A 40 28.59 -7.94 19.61
N SER A 41 29.32 -6.93 19.17
CA SER A 41 30.33 -6.21 19.99
C SER A 41 29.71 -5.51 21.21
N SER A 42 28.41 -5.24 21.17
CA SER A 42 27.62 -4.71 22.28
C SER A 42 26.30 -5.49 22.36
N PRO A 43 26.27 -6.61 23.11
CA PRO A 43 25.06 -7.43 23.23
C PRO A 43 23.96 -6.63 23.96
N VAL A 44 22.77 -6.64 23.38
CA VAL A 44 21.59 -5.97 23.94
C VAL A 44 20.42 -6.94 24.01
N VAL A 45 19.70 -6.93 25.14
CA VAL A 45 18.42 -7.62 25.31
C VAL A 45 17.31 -6.59 25.28
N SER A 46 16.38 -6.73 24.34
CA SER A 46 15.16 -5.92 24.24
C SER A 46 13.96 -6.74 24.67
N GLU A 47 13.21 -6.25 25.63
CA GLU A 47 11.94 -6.82 26.08
C GLU A 47 10.81 -5.87 25.70
N MET A 48 9.89 -6.36 24.88
CA MET A 48 8.76 -5.61 24.36
C MET A 48 7.45 -6.19 24.86
N ASN A 49 6.57 -5.34 25.37
CA ASN A 49 5.20 -5.68 25.73
C ASN A 49 4.25 -4.79 24.94
N GLN A 50 3.38 -5.39 24.14
CA GLN A 50 2.41 -4.70 23.33
C GLN A 50 0.99 -5.20 23.65
N ALA A 51 0.04 -4.30 23.79
CA ALA A 51 -1.36 -4.64 23.87
C ALA A 51 -2.18 -3.72 22.94
N LYS A 52 -3.12 -4.31 22.22
CA LYS A 52 -4.02 -3.59 21.32
C LYS A 52 -5.46 -4.05 21.57
N THR A 53 -6.30 -3.11 21.97
CA THR A 53 -7.74 -3.37 22.17
C THR A 53 -8.52 -2.51 21.21
N ALA A 54 -9.31 -3.13 20.35
CA ALA A 54 -10.13 -2.47 19.35
C ALA A 54 -11.59 -2.86 19.50
N ALA A 55 -12.48 -1.87 19.45
CA ALA A 55 -13.93 -2.05 19.39
C ALA A 55 -14.47 -1.34 18.15
N PHE A 56 -15.48 -1.91 17.50
CA PHE A 56 -16.13 -1.29 16.35
C PHE A 56 -17.64 -1.51 16.37
N ALA A 57 -18.35 -0.63 15.69
CA ALA A 57 -19.74 -0.78 15.32
C ALA A 57 -19.92 -0.40 13.84
N GLU A 58 -20.77 -1.14 13.13
CA GLU A 58 -21.07 -0.94 11.72
C GLU A 58 -22.58 -1.11 11.48
N VAL A 59 -23.14 -0.23 10.66
CA VAL A 59 -24.47 -0.35 10.09
C VAL A 59 -24.35 -0.39 8.58
N GLN A 60 -24.92 -1.40 7.94
CA GLN A 60 -24.97 -1.52 6.49
C GLN A 60 -26.38 -1.85 6.02
N GLY A 61 -26.77 -1.34 4.87
CA GLY A 61 -28.11 -1.56 4.34
C GLY A 61 -28.26 -1.13 2.90
N ASN A 62 -29.49 -1.27 2.40
CA ASN A 62 -29.85 -0.90 1.04
C ASN A 62 -31.09 -0.01 1.07
N ILE A 63 -31.05 1.09 0.32
CA ILE A 63 -32.17 1.99 0.07
C ILE A 63 -32.29 2.13 -1.45
N LYS A 64 -33.31 1.48 -2.04
CA LYS A 64 -33.52 1.43 -3.50
C LYS A 64 -32.25 0.96 -4.22
N LYS A 65 -31.64 1.84 -5.01
CA LYS A 65 -30.42 1.57 -5.81
C LYS A 65 -29.12 1.91 -5.07
N VAL A 66 -29.21 2.35 -3.82
CA VAL A 66 -28.04 2.72 -3.01
C VAL A 66 -27.82 1.68 -1.93
N SER A 67 -26.64 1.07 -1.91
CA SER A 67 -26.12 0.30 -0.78
C SER A 67 -25.20 1.20 0.04
N TYR A 68 -25.33 1.17 1.34
CA TYR A 68 -24.50 1.98 2.24
C TYR A 68 -23.94 1.15 3.39
N GLY A 69 -22.80 1.58 3.89
CA GLY A 69 -22.18 1.08 5.10
C GLY A 69 -21.50 2.21 5.84
N VAL A 70 -21.78 2.34 7.13
CA VAL A 70 -21.14 3.31 8.01
C VAL A 70 -20.60 2.56 9.21
N SER A 71 -19.32 2.73 9.50
CA SER A 71 -18.69 2.12 10.66
C SER A 71 -17.81 3.10 11.40
N ALA A 72 -17.65 2.86 12.69
CA ALA A 72 -16.73 3.55 13.55
C ALA A 72 -16.01 2.56 14.46
N GLY A 73 -14.71 2.73 14.63
CA GLY A 73 -13.89 1.94 15.52
C GLY A 73 -13.04 2.80 16.44
N LEU A 74 -12.81 2.28 17.65
CA LEU A 74 -11.89 2.85 18.63
C LEU A 74 -10.82 1.80 18.94
N THR A 75 -9.56 2.22 18.95
CA THR A 75 -8.44 1.33 19.30
C THR A 75 -7.56 1.99 20.34
N ARG A 76 -7.27 1.26 21.42
CA ARG A 76 -6.21 1.56 22.37
C ARG A 76 -5.01 0.71 22.03
N SER A 77 -3.87 1.33 21.76
CA SER A 77 -2.59 0.67 21.52
C SER A 77 -1.62 1.04 22.65
N TYR A 78 -1.04 0.03 23.27
CA TYR A 78 -0.09 0.15 24.36
C TYR A 78 1.23 -0.53 23.97
N PHE A 79 2.34 0.15 24.23
CA PHE A 79 3.70 -0.34 24.01
C PHE A 79 4.54 -0.05 25.23
N LYS A 80 5.39 -1.00 25.61
CA LYS A 80 6.42 -0.84 26.63
C LYS A 80 7.68 -1.53 26.16
N GLU A 81 8.79 -0.79 26.15
CA GLU A 81 10.12 -1.30 25.81
C GLU A 81 11.16 -0.51 26.63
N GLY A 82 12.13 -1.23 27.25
CA GLY A 82 13.28 -0.62 27.91
C GLY A 82 12.97 0.40 29.02
N GLY A 83 11.77 0.37 29.60
CA GLY A 83 11.32 1.35 30.60
C GLY A 83 10.42 2.47 30.03
N GLU A 84 10.45 2.71 28.74
CA GLU A 84 9.57 3.65 28.05
C GLU A 84 8.19 3.03 27.82
N GLU A 85 7.13 3.83 28.02
CA GLU A 85 5.75 3.41 27.93
C GLU A 85 4.93 4.39 27.09
N HIS A 86 4.22 3.90 26.07
CA HIS A 86 3.40 4.69 25.18
C HIS A 86 1.99 4.12 25.09
N THR A 87 0.98 4.97 25.19
CA THR A 87 -0.43 4.62 24.98
C THR A 87 -1.06 5.57 23.98
N TYR A 88 -1.65 5.01 22.91
CA TYR A 88 -2.31 5.75 21.85
C TYR A 88 -3.78 5.33 21.73
N TYR A 89 -4.66 6.32 21.53
CA TYR A 89 -6.07 6.11 21.21
C TYR A 89 -6.33 6.57 19.80
N THR A 90 -6.94 5.72 19.00
CA THR A 90 -7.19 6.00 17.58
C THR A 90 -8.65 5.74 17.22
N PHE A 91 -9.21 6.61 16.36
CA PHE A 91 -10.57 6.54 15.87
C PHE A 91 -10.59 6.26 14.36
N THR A 92 -11.35 5.26 13.92
CA THR A 92 -11.36 4.75 12.54
C THR A 92 -12.77 4.76 11.93
N PRO A 93 -13.30 5.93 11.53
CA PRO A 93 -14.57 5.98 10.83
C PRO A 93 -14.43 5.50 9.39
N THR A 94 -15.46 4.84 8.87
CA THR A 94 -15.54 4.44 7.46
C THR A 94 -16.96 4.69 6.94
N VAL A 95 -17.05 5.24 5.74
CA VAL A 95 -18.30 5.39 4.98
C VAL A 95 -18.13 4.69 3.64
N ARG A 96 -19.07 3.86 3.27
CA ARG A 96 -19.13 3.18 1.97
C ARG A 96 -20.50 3.44 1.34
N LEU A 97 -20.49 3.92 0.11
CA LEU A 97 -21.69 4.12 -0.68
C LEU A 97 -21.51 3.44 -2.03
N ASN A 98 -22.49 2.68 -2.45
CA ASN A 98 -22.53 2.07 -3.76
C ASN A 98 -23.86 2.43 -4.42
N PHE A 99 -23.80 2.99 -5.62
CA PHE A 99 -24.95 3.45 -6.37
C PHE A 99 -24.90 2.92 -7.80
N SER A 100 -25.96 2.24 -8.24
CA SER A 100 -26.10 1.75 -9.60
C SER A 100 -27.14 2.61 -10.35
N PRO A 101 -26.71 3.71 -11.01
CA PRO A 101 -27.63 4.61 -11.70
C PRO A 101 -28.39 3.91 -12.82
N HIS A 102 -27.74 3.01 -13.52
CA HIS A 102 -28.32 2.21 -14.61
C HIS A 102 -27.67 0.81 -14.66
N LYS A 103 -28.23 -0.09 -15.48
CA LYS A 103 -27.86 -1.52 -15.59
C LYS A 103 -26.35 -1.77 -15.79
N ASN A 104 -25.67 -0.87 -16.50
CA ASN A 104 -24.27 -1.05 -16.90
C ASN A 104 -23.29 -0.19 -16.11
N GLY A 105 -23.76 0.67 -15.20
CA GLY A 105 -22.96 1.64 -14.47
C GLY A 105 -23.05 1.46 -12.97
N ASN A 106 -21.92 1.62 -12.31
CA ASN A 106 -21.80 1.58 -10.87
C ASN A 106 -20.89 2.70 -10.39
N ILE A 107 -21.31 3.40 -9.34
CA ILE A 107 -20.55 4.40 -8.61
C ILE A 107 -20.29 3.85 -7.21
N ASN A 108 -19.04 3.79 -6.82
CA ASN A 108 -18.61 3.38 -5.49
C ASN A 108 -17.82 4.51 -4.84
N TYR A 109 -18.27 4.98 -3.69
CA TYR A 109 -17.55 5.93 -2.87
C TYR A 109 -17.14 5.31 -1.56
N ARG A 110 -15.89 5.52 -1.16
CA ARG A 110 -15.36 5.10 0.12
C ARG A 110 -14.59 6.25 0.77
N PHE A 111 -14.95 6.53 2.00
CA PHE A 111 -14.19 7.37 2.92
C PHE A 111 -13.72 6.51 4.09
N ASN A 112 -12.46 6.65 4.48
CA ASN A 112 -11.98 6.07 5.73
C ASN A 112 -10.86 6.93 6.34
N VAL A 113 -10.80 6.93 7.66
CA VAL A 113 -9.68 7.47 8.41
C VAL A 113 -8.85 6.32 8.93
N GLU A 114 -7.56 6.36 8.64
CA GLU A 114 -6.56 5.37 9.07
C GLU A 114 -5.51 6.06 9.94
N PRO A 115 -5.59 5.91 11.26
CA PRO A 115 -4.57 6.41 12.14
C PRO A 115 -3.29 5.57 12.03
N LYS A 116 -2.15 6.23 12.08
CA LYS A 116 -0.82 5.64 12.09
C LYS A 116 -0.11 5.98 13.39
N ILE A 117 0.55 5.01 13.95
CA ILE A 117 1.34 5.10 15.18
C ILE A 117 2.81 5.23 14.78
N PRO A 118 3.62 6.04 15.48
CA PRO A 118 5.06 6.09 15.26
C PRO A 118 5.69 4.69 15.39
N SER A 119 6.71 4.40 14.61
CA SER A 119 7.51 3.19 14.79
C SER A 119 8.37 3.30 16.05
N LEU A 120 8.62 2.17 16.73
CA LEU A 120 9.48 2.14 17.91
C LEU A 120 10.90 2.65 17.58
N SER A 121 11.43 2.34 16.41
CA SER A 121 12.73 2.83 15.95
C SER A 121 12.79 4.35 15.79
N ALA A 122 11.66 5.00 15.53
CA ALA A 122 11.58 6.45 15.43
C ALA A 122 11.45 7.13 16.82
N LEU A 123 10.87 6.42 17.80
CA LEU A 123 10.66 6.91 19.18
C LEU A 123 11.90 6.82 20.08
N THR A 124 12.99 6.24 19.61
CA THR A 124 14.22 6.08 20.41
C THR A 124 14.87 7.45 20.73
N ASN A 125 15.59 7.53 21.85
CA ASN A 125 16.48 8.66 22.17
C ASN A 125 17.89 8.50 21.56
N VAL A 126 18.13 7.46 20.77
CA VAL A 126 19.46 7.16 20.24
C VAL A 126 19.83 8.13 19.13
N GLU A 127 21.04 8.64 19.21
CA GLU A 127 21.71 9.38 18.14
C GLU A 127 22.78 8.50 17.54
N GLN A 128 22.78 8.37 16.22
CA GLN A 128 23.70 7.53 15.48
C GLN A 128 24.41 8.34 14.41
N ALA A 129 25.72 8.42 14.49
CA ALA A 129 26.54 9.00 13.44
C ALA A 129 26.58 8.05 12.21
N ILE A 130 26.22 8.56 11.04
CA ILE A 130 26.40 7.86 9.77
C ILE A 130 27.81 8.05 9.27
N ASP A 131 28.30 9.28 9.35
CA ASP A 131 29.66 9.70 9.03
C ASP A 131 30.09 10.88 9.90
N THR A 132 31.17 11.58 9.53
CA THR A 132 31.71 12.73 10.29
C THR A 132 30.77 13.95 10.30
N ILE A 133 29.84 14.05 9.35
CA ILE A 133 28.99 15.21 9.13
C ILE A 133 27.51 14.86 9.37
N GLN A 134 27.10 13.62 9.18
CA GLN A 134 25.70 13.21 9.20
C GLN A 134 25.34 12.40 10.43
N ILE A 135 24.22 12.78 11.06
CA ILE A 135 23.64 12.12 12.24
C ILE A 135 22.20 11.77 11.95
N VAL A 136 21.79 10.58 12.35
CA VAL A 136 20.38 10.21 12.50
C VAL A 136 20.00 10.21 13.96
N ARG A 137 18.95 10.92 14.30
CA ARG A 137 18.43 11.05 15.65
C ARG A 137 17.00 10.54 15.72
N GLY A 138 16.68 9.75 16.73
CA GLY A 138 15.31 9.40 17.07
C GLY A 138 14.55 10.56 17.70
N ASN A 139 13.22 10.46 17.79
CA ASN A 139 12.37 11.49 18.35
C ASN A 139 11.27 10.88 19.23
N PRO A 140 11.46 10.83 20.55
CA PRO A 140 10.47 10.29 21.48
C PRO A 140 9.20 11.15 21.60
N ALA A 141 9.21 12.39 21.11
CA ALA A 141 8.05 13.28 21.12
C ALA A 141 7.09 13.06 19.96
N LEU A 142 7.30 12.03 19.12
CA LEU A 142 6.41 11.74 18.00
C LEU A 142 5.00 11.39 18.46
N GLU A 143 4.02 11.99 17.81
CA GLU A 143 2.60 11.74 17.98
C GLU A 143 2.04 10.87 16.86
N THR A 144 0.86 10.32 17.10
CA THR A 144 0.09 9.63 16.04
C THR A 144 -0.35 10.62 14.96
N TYR A 145 -0.47 10.13 13.74
CA TYR A 145 -1.05 10.90 12.66
C TYR A 145 -2.23 10.18 11.99
N SER A 146 -3.06 10.92 11.27
CA SER A 146 -4.26 10.38 10.63
C SER A 146 -4.20 10.55 9.12
N VAL A 147 -4.56 9.48 8.41
CA VAL A 147 -4.71 9.44 6.96
C VAL A 147 -6.19 9.41 6.61
N PHE A 148 -6.66 10.44 5.93
CA PHE A 148 -8.03 10.56 5.43
C PHE A 148 -8.03 10.14 3.96
N ASN A 149 -8.62 9.00 3.66
CA ASN A 149 -8.71 8.48 2.30
C ASN A 149 -10.11 8.67 1.75
N ASN A 150 -10.20 9.28 0.57
CA ASN A 150 -11.42 9.38 -0.22
C ASN A 150 -11.18 8.70 -1.55
N THR A 151 -12.02 7.76 -1.92
CA THR A 151 -11.95 7.07 -3.20
C THR A 151 -13.32 7.07 -3.85
N LEU A 152 -13.40 7.60 -5.04
CA LEU A 152 -14.57 7.55 -5.90
C LEU A 152 -14.24 6.74 -7.14
N ASN A 153 -14.98 5.66 -7.34
CA ASN A 153 -14.86 4.83 -8.54
C ASN A 153 -16.16 4.88 -9.31
N TYR A 154 -16.08 5.17 -10.59
CA TYR A 154 -17.16 4.95 -11.53
C TYR A 154 -16.75 3.82 -12.47
N SER A 155 -17.62 2.85 -12.68
CA SER A 155 -17.43 1.80 -13.67
C SER A 155 -18.62 1.72 -14.60
N TYR A 156 -18.32 1.58 -15.88
CA TYR A 156 -19.31 1.34 -16.92
C TYR A 156 -18.88 0.11 -17.72
N MET A 157 -19.76 -0.88 -17.77
CA MET A 157 -19.48 -2.12 -18.51
C MET A 157 -20.61 -2.41 -19.49
N LYS A 158 -20.30 -2.46 -20.78
CA LYS A 158 -21.27 -2.83 -21.82
C LYS A 158 -20.59 -3.72 -22.84
N GLN A 159 -21.08 -4.94 -22.97
CA GLN A 159 -20.52 -5.97 -23.86
C GLN A 159 -19.01 -6.13 -23.68
N LYS A 160 -18.21 -5.69 -24.66
CA LYS A 160 -16.76 -5.79 -24.71
C LYS A 160 -16.04 -4.56 -24.13
N PHE A 161 -16.78 -3.50 -23.82
CA PHE A 161 -16.22 -2.25 -23.31
C PHE A 161 -16.32 -2.19 -21.80
N VAL A 162 -15.21 -1.84 -21.17
CA VAL A 162 -15.16 -1.49 -19.76
C VAL A 162 -14.48 -0.13 -19.64
N PHE A 163 -15.19 0.81 -19.07
CA PHE A 163 -14.63 2.11 -18.69
C PHE A 163 -14.63 2.18 -17.17
N MET A 164 -13.52 2.62 -16.58
CA MET A 164 -13.43 2.93 -15.15
C MET A 164 -12.79 4.29 -14.97
N LEU A 165 -13.31 5.03 -14.01
CA LEU A 165 -12.71 6.26 -13.53
C LEU A 165 -12.45 6.10 -12.05
N ASN A 166 -11.21 6.24 -11.64
CA ASN A 166 -10.79 6.26 -10.24
C ASN A 166 -10.34 7.67 -9.87
N VAL A 167 -10.95 8.25 -8.84
CA VAL A 167 -10.50 9.50 -8.23
C VAL A 167 -10.16 9.19 -6.78
N THR A 168 -8.90 9.41 -6.41
CA THR A 168 -8.42 9.17 -5.05
C THR A 168 -7.80 10.45 -4.49
N HIS A 169 -8.25 10.82 -3.30
CA HIS A 169 -7.66 11.90 -2.52
C HIS A 169 -7.22 11.34 -1.17
N GLY A 170 -5.93 11.48 -0.87
CA GLY A 170 -5.34 11.17 0.42
C GLY A 170 -4.90 12.46 1.11
N TYR A 171 -5.34 12.65 2.36
CA TYR A 171 -4.89 13.74 3.20
C TYR A 171 -4.32 13.18 4.51
N HIS A 172 -3.05 13.45 4.75
CA HIS A 172 -2.30 13.02 5.92
C HIS A 172 -2.13 14.22 6.84
N LYS A 173 -2.81 14.20 7.98
CA LYS A 173 -2.73 15.27 8.99
C LYS A 173 -1.70 14.88 10.03
N ASN A 174 -0.81 15.82 10.38
CA ASN A 174 0.25 15.62 11.37
C ASN A 174 1.22 14.48 11.01
N ILE A 175 1.49 14.32 9.72
CA ILE A 175 2.25 13.18 9.19
C ILE A 175 3.68 13.16 9.70
N ILE A 176 4.18 11.99 10.06
CA ILE A 176 5.59 11.78 10.41
C ILE A 176 6.40 11.68 9.12
N MET A 177 7.33 12.62 8.93
CA MET A 177 8.24 12.65 7.78
C MET A 177 9.65 12.99 8.25
N GLU A 178 10.64 12.62 7.44
CA GLU A 178 12.03 12.97 7.68
C GLU A 178 12.21 14.49 7.55
N SER A 179 12.86 15.07 8.54
CA SER A 179 13.33 16.46 8.57
C SER A 179 14.85 16.45 8.62
N VAL A 180 15.49 17.31 7.82
CA VAL A 180 16.95 17.45 7.83
C VAL A 180 17.29 18.92 8.09
N PHE A 181 18.09 19.14 9.11
CA PHE A 181 18.51 20.48 9.52
C PHE A 181 19.99 20.50 9.92
N ALA A 182 20.58 21.67 9.88
CA ALA A 182 21.95 21.88 10.32
C ALA A 182 21.97 22.16 11.83
N GLU A 183 22.86 21.49 12.57
CA GLU A 183 23.16 21.71 13.97
C GLU A 183 24.67 21.81 14.15
N GLY A 184 25.18 23.03 14.28
CA GLY A 184 26.61 23.32 14.22
C GLY A 184 27.19 22.96 12.85
N ASP A 185 28.18 22.09 12.82
CA ASP A 185 28.85 21.57 11.62
C ASP A 185 28.26 20.27 11.08
N LYS A 186 27.14 19.81 11.68
CA LYS A 186 26.51 18.53 11.34
C LYS A 186 25.15 18.70 10.69
N LEU A 187 24.78 17.76 9.85
CA LEU A 187 23.44 17.57 9.30
C LEU A 187 22.72 16.50 10.12
N VAL A 188 21.65 16.90 10.79
CA VAL A 188 20.82 15.99 11.58
C VAL A 188 19.60 15.59 10.77
N SER A 189 19.39 14.29 10.60
CA SER A 189 18.17 13.71 10.05
C SER A 189 17.33 13.12 11.19
N MET A 190 16.09 13.57 11.31
CA MET A 190 15.18 13.17 12.38
C MET A 190 13.75 13.05 11.83
N SER A 191 13.01 12.09 12.32
CA SER A 191 11.57 12.01 12.04
C SER A 191 10.82 13.04 12.90
N GLU A 192 9.94 13.82 12.28
CA GLU A 192 9.11 14.82 12.95
C GLU A 192 7.66 14.76 12.47
N ASN A 193 6.73 15.13 13.34
CA ASN A 193 5.37 15.41 12.92
C ASN A 193 5.34 16.70 12.10
N GLN A 194 4.98 16.58 10.83
CA GLN A 194 4.87 17.67 9.87
C GLN A 194 3.40 18.06 9.67
N ARG A 195 3.12 19.29 9.22
CA ARG A 195 1.73 19.80 9.11
C ARG A 195 0.81 18.90 8.31
N SER A 196 1.17 18.59 7.07
CA SER A 196 0.36 17.71 6.24
C SER A 196 1.08 17.25 4.97
N ALA A 197 0.66 16.12 4.44
CA ALA A 197 0.90 15.74 3.06
C ALA A 197 -0.42 15.31 2.43
N GLN A 198 -0.61 15.58 1.14
CA GLN A 198 -1.81 15.15 0.44
C GLN A 198 -1.52 14.87 -1.02
N PHE A 199 -2.39 14.08 -1.62
CA PHE A 199 -2.39 13.86 -3.06
C PHE A 199 -3.81 13.77 -3.60
N LEU A 200 -3.96 14.21 -4.84
CA LEU A 200 -5.16 14.00 -5.64
C LEU A 200 -4.76 13.29 -6.92
N ARG A 201 -5.29 12.08 -7.12
CA ARG A 201 -5.10 11.27 -8.32
C ARG A 201 -6.39 11.15 -9.10
N PHE A 202 -6.31 11.40 -10.40
CA PHE A 202 -7.38 11.19 -11.35
C PHE A 202 -6.90 10.15 -12.37
N GLY A 203 -7.58 9.00 -12.45
CA GLY A 203 -7.14 7.85 -13.24
C GLY A 203 -8.26 7.22 -14.05
N PRO A 204 -8.50 7.65 -15.30
CA PRO A 204 -9.35 6.93 -16.23
C PRO A 204 -8.67 5.64 -16.71
N SER A 205 -9.48 4.61 -16.94
CA SER A 205 -9.07 3.33 -17.51
C SER A 205 -10.12 2.88 -18.54
N PHE A 206 -9.63 2.37 -19.63
CA PHE A 206 -10.44 1.87 -20.71
C PHE A 206 -9.95 0.49 -21.15
N THR A 207 -10.84 -0.51 -21.14
CA THR A 207 -10.53 -1.85 -21.61
C THR A 207 -11.50 -2.28 -22.69
N PHE A 208 -10.96 -2.71 -23.80
CA PHE A 208 -11.69 -3.36 -24.88
C PHE A 208 -11.35 -4.85 -24.88
N ARG A 209 -12.35 -5.70 -24.65
CA ARG A 209 -12.16 -7.14 -24.50
C ARG A 209 -12.60 -7.90 -25.74
N GLY A 210 -11.69 -8.71 -26.29
CA GLY A 210 -12.03 -9.73 -27.24
C GLY A 210 -12.51 -9.20 -28.59
N LEU A 211 -11.73 -8.37 -29.26
CA LEU A 211 -11.94 -8.06 -30.67
C LEU A 211 -11.91 -9.36 -31.50
N ASN A 212 -12.90 -9.54 -32.37
CA ASN A 212 -12.89 -10.62 -33.33
C ASN A 212 -12.28 -10.13 -34.64
N ILE A 213 -11.37 -10.91 -35.22
CA ILE A 213 -10.78 -10.59 -36.53
C ILE A 213 -11.04 -11.80 -37.43
N GLY A 214 -11.94 -11.65 -38.39
CA GLY A 214 -12.40 -12.78 -39.24
C GLY A 214 -12.98 -13.90 -38.37
N SER A 215 -12.47 -15.11 -38.53
CA SER A 215 -12.87 -16.31 -37.77
C SER A 215 -12.24 -16.38 -36.36
N LEU A 216 -11.29 -15.49 -36.04
CA LEU A 216 -10.60 -15.46 -34.74
C LEU A 216 -11.47 -14.73 -33.72
N LYS A 217 -12.01 -15.49 -32.76
CA LYS A 217 -12.78 -14.95 -31.63
C LYS A 217 -11.85 -14.55 -30.49
N ASN A 218 -12.16 -13.43 -29.84
CA ASN A 218 -11.38 -12.89 -28.70
C ASN A 218 -9.88 -12.70 -29.01
N PHE A 219 -9.56 -12.37 -30.25
CA PHE A 219 -8.18 -12.27 -30.73
C PHE A 219 -7.38 -11.20 -30.00
N LEU A 220 -7.98 -10.03 -29.77
CA LEU A 220 -7.27 -8.89 -29.16
C LEU A 220 -8.02 -8.34 -27.95
N THR A 221 -7.29 -8.15 -26.86
CA THR A 221 -7.72 -7.35 -25.71
C THR A 221 -6.77 -6.17 -25.56
N LEU A 222 -7.31 -4.97 -25.47
CA LEU A 222 -6.56 -3.73 -25.23
C LEU A 222 -7.01 -3.13 -23.92
N SER A 223 -6.04 -2.76 -23.07
CA SER A 223 -6.29 -1.97 -21.86
C SER A 223 -5.39 -0.75 -21.88
N ILE A 224 -5.98 0.42 -21.66
CA ILE A 224 -5.31 1.69 -21.55
C ILE A 224 -5.76 2.29 -20.22
N ASP A 225 -4.87 2.45 -19.30
CA ASP A 225 -5.08 3.22 -18.08
C ASP A 225 -4.02 4.29 -17.96
N GLY A 226 -4.38 5.37 -17.32
CA GLY A 226 -3.46 6.46 -17.11
C GLY A 226 -4.07 7.48 -16.18
N GLY A 227 -3.29 8.45 -15.81
CA GLY A 227 -3.80 9.48 -14.93
C GLY A 227 -2.78 10.52 -14.56
N PHE A 228 -3.28 11.46 -13.82
CA PHE A 228 -2.53 12.58 -13.29
C PHE A 228 -2.62 12.53 -11.77
N THR A 229 -1.49 12.80 -11.12
CA THR A 229 -1.43 12.93 -9.66
C THR A 229 -0.76 14.26 -9.31
N ARG A 230 -1.42 15.01 -8.45
CA ARG A 230 -0.85 16.19 -7.83
C ARG A 230 -0.60 15.93 -6.35
N TYR A 231 0.59 16.27 -5.91
CA TYR A 231 1.04 16.14 -4.52
C TYR A 231 1.26 17.50 -3.90
N TRP A 232 0.96 17.61 -2.61
CA TRP A 232 1.31 18.74 -1.76
C TRP A 232 1.97 18.20 -0.49
N SER A 233 3.12 18.72 -0.14
CA SER A 233 3.86 18.38 1.06
C SER A 233 4.13 19.65 1.85
N ASN A 234 3.45 19.79 2.98
CA ASN A 234 3.54 20.97 3.84
C ASN A 234 4.23 20.57 5.14
N GLY A 235 5.53 20.79 5.19
CA GLY A 235 6.31 20.63 6.40
C GLY A 235 6.17 21.84 7.34
N ASN A 236 6.88 21.79 8.46
CA ASN A 236 6.92 22.89 9.42
C ASN A 236 7.66 24.10 8.84
N THR A 237 8.67 23.87 8.01
CA THR A 237 9.56 24.89 7.44
C THR A 237 9.52 24.98 5.92
N TYR A 238 8.78 24.09 5.24
CA TYR A 238 8.75 24.03 3.78
C TYR A 238 7.33 23.80 3.24
N THR A 239 7.15 24.09 1.97
CA THR A 239 5.96 23.72 1.18
C THR A 239 6.39 23.34 -0.22
N HIS A 240 6.09 22.11 -0.63
CA HIS A 240 6.38 21.60 -1.96
C HIS A 240 5.12 21.13 -2.65
N THR A 241 5.07 21.31 -3.95
CA THR A 241 4.05 20.73 -4.83
C THR A 241 4.73 19.99 -5.96
N TYR A 242 4.17 18.83 -6.33
CA TYR A 242 4.69 18.03 -7.41
C TYR A 242 3.55 17.46 -8.23
N ASN A 243 3.70 17.49 -9.55
CA ASN A 243 2.72 16.94 -10.48
C ASN A 243 3.39 15.86 -11.31
N ASP A 244 2.72 14.74 -11.48
CA ASP A 244 3.18 13.72 -12.40
C ASP A 244 2.01 13.00 -13.06
N PHE A 245 2.28 12.38 -14.18
CA PHE A 245 1.33 11.53 -14.89
C PHE A 245 1.90 10.13 -15.06
N TYR A 246 1.01 9.16 -15.11
CA TYR A 246 1.33 7.77 -15.38
C TYR A 246 0.46 7.24 -16.51
N TYR A 247 0.91 6.21 -17.17
CA TYR A 247 0.11 5.41 -18.08
C TYR A 247 0.54 3.96 -18.04
N ASN A 248 -0.39 3.08 -18.43
CA ASN A 248 -0.14 1.67 -18.63
C ASN A 248 -0.95 1.21 -19.84
N LEU A 249 -0.27 0.72 -20.85
CA LEU A 249 -0.83 0.18 -22.08
C LEU A 249 -0.57 -1.31 -22.08
N VAL A 250 -1.64 -2.11 -22.17
CA VAL A 250 -1.55 -3.57 -22.23
C VAL A 250 -2.30 -4.04 -23.46
N ALA A 251 -1.62 -4.81 -24.31
CA ALA A 251 -2.22 -5.52 -25.43
C ALA A 251 -2.02 -7.01 -25.24
N VAL A 252 -3.09 -7.80 -25.39
CA VAL A 252 -3.04 -9.27 -25.34
C VAL A 252 -3.65 -9.81 -26.61
N PHE A 253 -2.82 -10.50 -27.40
CA PHE A 253 -3.22 -11.22 -28.60
C PHE A 253 -3.41 -12.70 -28.25
N ASN A 254 -4.53 -13.27 -28.62
CA ASN A 254 -4.84 -14.68 -28.39
C ASN A 254 -5.08 -15.42 -29.72
N TYR A 255 -4.38 -16.51 -29.89
CA TYR A 255 -4.58 -17.39 -31.06
C TYR A 255 -4.53 -18.83 -30.61
N LYS A 256 -5.68 -19.52 -30.63
CA LYS A 256 -5.83 -20.91 -30.15
C LYS A 256 -5.24 -21.06 -28.73
N GLN A 257 -4.17 -21.82 -28.59
CA GLN A 257 -3.46 -22.07 -27.32
C GLN A 257 -2.39 -21.02 -27.02
N PHE A 258 -2.09 -20.11 -27.94
CA PHE A 258 -1.05 -19.10 -27.78
C PHE A 258 -1.63 -17.75 -27.34
N SER A 259 -0.89 -17.07 -26.49
CA SER A 259 -1.17 -15.71 -26.07
C SER A 259 0.12 -14.90 -26.09
N LEU A 260 0.08 -13.69 -26.65
CA LEU A 260 1.17 -12.74 -26.62
C LEU A 260 0.71 -11.49 -25.88
N LEU A 261 1.40 -11.15 -24.81
CA LEU A 261 1.18 -9.96 -24.01
C LEU A 261 2.30 -8.95 -24.29
N GLY A 262 1.92 -7.71 -24.56
CA GLY A 262 2.80 -6.55 -24.54
C GLY A 262 2.31 -5.56 -23.52
N GLN A 263 3.20 -5.05 -22.68
CA GLN A 263 2.95 -4.03 -21.68
C GLN A 263 3.96 -2.90 -21.78
N PHE A 264 3.44 -1.68 -21.75
CA PHE A 264 4.22 -0.44 -21.68
C PHE A 264 3.63 0.43 -20.59
N SER A 265 4.42 0.78 -19.59
CA SER A 265 3.95 1.67 -18.55
C SER A 265 5.01 2.69 -18.12
N LYS A 266 4.56 3.93 -17.92
CA LYS A 266 5.28 4.97 -17.18
C LYS A 266 4.76 4.96 -15.75
N ARG A 267 5.65 4.73 -14.82
CA ARG A 267 5.34 4.81 -13.39
C ARG A 267 5.26 6.27 -12.94
N ALA A 268 4.28 6.61 -12.12
CA ALA A 268 4.25 7.91 -11.46
C ALA A 268 5.37 7.98 -10.42
N ASN A 269 6.04 9.14 -10.36
CA ASN A 269 6.88 9.49 -9.23
C ASN A 269 6.00 9.98 -8.07
N GLU A 270 6.53 9.95 -6.85
CA GLU A 270 5.79 10.31 -5.64
C GLU A 270 6.58 11.33 -4.82
N LEU A 271 5.91 12.38 -4.36
CA LEU A 271 6.49 13.32 -3.41
C LEU A 271 6.06 12.96 -2.00
N MET A 272 7.02 12.76 -1.11
CA MET A 272 6.79 12.61 0.33
C MET A 272 7.82 13.41 1.11
N GLY A 273 7.34 14.31 1.97
CA GLY A 273 8.22 15.26 2.63
C GLY A 273 8.87 16.19 1.61
N GLU A 274 10.18 16.25 1.66
CA GLU A 274 11.04 16.94 0.70
C GLU A 274 11.66 15.98 -0.34
N THR A 275 11.18 14.73 -0.43
CA THR A 275 11.79 13.72 -1.31
C THR A 275 10.83 13.29 -2.41
N ILE A 276 11.30 13.34 -3.66
CA ILE A 276 10.65 12.77 -4.84
C ILE A 276 11.26 11.40 -5.10
N TYR A 277 10.41 10.37 -5.01
CA TYR A 277 10.79 8.99 -5.32
C TYR A 277 10.53 8.71 -6.80
N LYS A 278 11.57 8.28 -7.52
CA LYS A 278 11.53 8.01 -8.97
C LYS A 278 11.66 6.52 -9.23
N GLY A 279 10.73 5.96 -10.00
CA GLY A 279 10.74 4.57 -10.42
C GLY A 279 11.05 4.42 -11.91
N GLU A 280 11.61 3.27 -12.30
CA GLU A 280 11.80 2.92 -13.70
C GLU A 280 10.46 2.57 -14.36
N ASN A 281 10.32 2.93 -15.63
CA ASN A 281 9.18 2.55 -16.44
C ASN A 281 9.16 1.03 -16.62
N GLN A 282 7.96 0.45 -16.62
CA GLN A 282 7.81 -1.00 -16.75
C GLN A 282 7.39 -1.37 -18.17
N THR A 283 8.18 -2.24 -18.79
CA THR A 283 7.86 -2.83 -20.09
C THR A 283 7.99 -4.34 -19.99
N ALA A 284 7.11 -5.06 -20.66
CA ALA A 284 7.16 -6.51 -20.70
C ALA A 284 6.61 -7.03 -22.02
N ILE A 285 7.19 -8.11 -22.51
CA ILE A 285 6.68 -8.90 -23.62
C ILE A 285 6.69 -10.36 -23.18
N LEU A 286 5.55 -11.04 -23.22
CA LEU A 286 5.41 -12.41 -22.77
C LEU A 286 4.57 -13.23 -23.75
N ALA A 287 5.16 -14.26 -24.32
CA ALA A 287 4.46 -15.30 -25.09
C ALA A 287 4.12 -16.48 -24.19
N THR A 288 2.88 -16.94 -24.24
CA THR A 288 2.40 -18.05 -23.40
C THR A 288 1.70 -19.09 -24.27
N TYR A 289 1.99 -20.36 -24.02
CA TYR A 289 1.29 -21.50 -24.57
C TYR A 289 0.53 -22.21 -23.46
N THR A 290 -0.77 -22.43 -23.65
CA THR A 290 -1.63 -23.09 -22.66
C THR A 290 -2.25 -24.34 -23.28
N HIS A 291 -1.98 -25.51 -22.69
CA HIS A 291 -2.60 -26.78 -23.10
C HIS A 291 -3.15 -27.50 -21.87
N LYS A 292 -4.48 -27.64 -21.82
CA LYS A 292 -5.17 -28.24 -20.66
C LYS A 292 -4.75 -27.58 -19.34
N ARG A 293 -3.98 -28.27 -18.50
CA ARG A 293 -3.52 -27.88 -17.20
C ARG A 293 -2.10 -27.31 -17.21
N LEU A 294 -1.40 -27.38 -18.33
CA LEU A 294 -0.03 -26.93 -18.52
C LEU A 294 -0.02 -25.53 -19.14
N GLN A 295 0.75 -24.63 -18.57
CA GLN A 295 1.05 -23.32 -19.13
C GLN A 295 2.57 -23.13 -19.20
N LEU A 296 3.08 -22.86 -20.39
CA LEU A 296 4.47 -22.50 -20.66
C LEU A 296 4.52 -21.04 -21.09
N GLY A 297 5.46 -20.28 -20.57
CA GLY A 297 5.65 -18.89 -20.96
C GLY A 297 7.13 -18.60 -21.16
N VAL A 298 7.40 -17.74 -22.15
CA VAL A 298 8.72 -17.16 -22.38
C VAL A 298 8.55 -15.69 -22.70
N GLY A 299 9.42 -14.85 -22.14
CA GLY A 299 9.33 -13.42 -22.37
C GLY A 299 10.52 -12.64 -21.86
N MET A 300 10.39 -11.33 -21.93
CA MET A 300 11.35 -10.38 -21.42
C MET A 300 10.64 -9.31 -20.58
N MET A 301 11.20 -9.02 -19.44
CA MET A 301 10.91 -7.79 -18.67
C MET A 301 11.97 -6.75 -19.00
N PHE A 302 11.53 -5.51 -19.08
CA PHE A 302 12.39 -4.37 -19.44
C PHE A 302 13.17 -4.56 -20.75
N PRO A 303 12.55 -5.04 -21.87
CA PRO A 303 13.26 -5.37 -23.12
C PRO A 303 14.01 -4.17 -23.72
N PHE A 304 13.61 -2.94 -23.37
CA PHE A 304 14.20 -1.71 -23.88
C PHE A 304 15.06 -0.96 -22.86
N THR A 305 15.30 -1.56 -21.68
CA THR A 305 16.07 -0.95 -20.60
C THR A 305 17.36 -1.74 -20.35
N ASN A 306 18.50 -1.18 -20.69
CA ASN A 306 19.82 -1.84 -20.50
C ASN A 306 20.29 -1.77 -19.04
N ASN A 307 19.82 -0.80 -18.27
CA ASN A 307 20.23 -0.56 -16.90
C ASN A 307 19.03 -0.07 -16.11
N TYR A 308 18.37 -0.98 -15.41
CA TYR A 308 17.23 -0.64 -14.54
C TYR A 308 17.68 0.30 -13.45
N LYS A 309 16.93 1.39 -13.25
CA LYS A 309 17.26 2.40 -12.25
C LYS A 309 16.06 2.87 -11.48
N THR A 310 16.26 3.13 -10.20
CA THR A 310 15.34 3.85 -9.33
C THR A 310 16.08 4.99 -8.67
N GLY A 311 15.41 6.02 -8.25
CA GLY A 311 16.10 7.18 -7.69
C GLY A 311 15.31 7.91 -6.62
N LYS A 312 16.02 8.78 -5.94
CA LYS A 312 15.48 9.74 -4.98
C LYS A 312 16.05 11.11 -5.27
N GLU A 313 15.23 12.12 -5.24
CA GLU A 313 15.64 13.51 -5.35
C GLU A 313 15.08 14.27 -4.15
N ARG A 314 15.96 14.80 -3.29
CA ARG A 314 15.58 15.67 -2.20
C ARG A 314 15.62 17.12 -2.67
N VAL A 315 14.47 17.78 -2.60
CA VAL A 315 14.27 19.17 -3.01
C VAL A 315 14.42 20.15 -1.82
N SER A 316 15.06 19.70 -0.76
CA SER A 316 15.34 20.50 0.43
C SER A 316 16.28 21.65 0.13
N LYS A 317 16.12 22.78 0.83
CA LYS A 317 17.06 23.91 0.79
C LYS A 317 18.33 23.66 1.59
N VAL A 318 18.26 22.80 2.60
CA VAL A 318 19.37 22.53 3.53
C VAL A 318 20.32 21.47 2.99
N ALA A 319 19.77 20.37 2.48
CA ALA A 319 20.55 19.22 2.03
C ALA A 319 19.99 18.64 0.72
N PRO A 320 20.05 19.38 -0.41
CA PRO A 320 19.60 18.87 -1.69
C PRO A 320 20.51 17.75 -2.18
N TYR A 321 19.91 16.65 -2.68
CA TYR A 321 20.69 15.59 -3.32
C TYR A 321 19.86 14.82 -4.33
N THR A 322 20.55 14.15 -5.26
CA THR A 322 19.96 13.16 -6.16
C THR A 322 20.75 11.87 -6.05
N SER A 323 20.06 10.77 -5.79
CA SER A 323 20.66 9.44 -5.70
C SER A 323 19.96 8.50 -6.68
N TRP A 324 20.75 7.64 -7.33
CA TRP A 324 20.27 6.61 -8.24
C TRP A 324 20.83 5.25 -7.84
N SER A 325 19.94 4.28 -7.73
CA SER A 325 20.30 2.87 -7.59
C SER A 325 20.12 2.19 -8.94
N HIS A 326 21.15 1.46 -9.37
CA HIS A 326 21.21 0.77 -10.66
C HIS A 326 21.22 -0.74 -10.43
N ALA A 327 20.48 -1.47 -11.25
CA ALA A 327 20.44 -2.93 -11.24
C ALA A 327 20.49 -3.44 -12.69
N LYS A 328 21.71 -3.62 -13.20
CA LYS A 328 21.93 -4.09 -14.60
C LYS A 328 21.31 -5.47 -14.84
N GLU A 329 21.31 -6.33 -13.82
CA GLU A 329 20.79 -7.69 -13.86
C GLU A 329 19.28 -7.75 -14.13
N ILE A 330 18.57 -6.67 -13.81
CA ILE A 330 17.12 -6.55 -14.05
C ILE A 330 16.84 -6.02 -15.47
N GLY A 331 17.79 -5.27 -16.07
CA GLY A 331 17.67 -4.78 -17.43
C GLY A 331 17.62 -5.94 -18.43
N GLN A 332 16.71 -5.90 -19.40
CA GLN A 332 16.53 -6.94 -20.42
C GLN A 332 16.41 -8.37 -19.86
N MET A 333 15.71 -8.53 -18.75
CA MET A 333 15.59 -9.79 -18.04
C MET A 333 14.75 -10.77 -18.81
N ALA A 334 15.32 -11.92 -19.21
CA ALA A 334 14.59 -13.05 -19.77
C ALA A 334 13.81 -13.77 -18.67
N VAL A 335 12.57 -14.14 -18.97
CA VAL A 335 11.65 -14.84 -18.05
C VAL A 335 11.13 -16.12 -18.70
N ILE A 336 11.26 -17.24 -17.98
CA ILE A 336 10.63 -18.50 -18.32
C ILE A 336 9.61 -18.83 -17.23
N LYS A 337 8.38 -19.15 -17.64
CA LYS A 337 7.29 -19.53 -16.74
C LYS A 337 6.84 -20.95 -17.07
N LEU A 338 6.83 -21.81 -16.06
CA LEU A 338 6.20 -23.12 -16.10
C LEU A 338 5.13 -23.18 -15.00
N SER A 339 3.90 -23.47 -15.38
CA SER A 339 2.79 -23.63 -14.43
C SER A 339 1.98 -24.86 -14.78
N TYR A 340 1.71 -25.69 -13.80
CA TYR A 340 0.83 -26.85 -13.94
C TYR A 340 -0.24 -26.82 -12.85
N ASN A 341 -1.50 -26.91 -13.23
CA ASN A 341 -2.63 -26.80 -12.32
C ASN A 341 -3.04 -28.20 -11.81
N PHE A 342 -2.68 -28.50 -10.56
CA PHE A 342 -3.07 -29.74 -9.90
C PHE A 342 -4.43 -29.56 -9.23
N GLU A 343 -5.40 -30.40 -9.56
CA GLU A 343 -6.69 -30.46 -8.86
C GLU A 343 -6.90 -31.88 -8.33
N PHE A 344 -6.91 -32.01 -7.03
CA PHE A 344 -7.20 -33.28 -6.34
C PHE A 344 -8.35 -33.12 -5.34
N GLY A 345 -9.21 -34.13 -5.24
CA GLY A 345 -10.25 -34.21 -4.22
C GLY A 345 -11.55 -33.46 -4.53
N LYS A 346 -12.46 -33.46 -3.58
CA LYS A 346 -13.76 -32.77 -3.66
C LYS A 346 -13.59 -31.28 -3.33
N ARG A 347 -14.18 -30.41 -4.16
CA ARG A 347 -14.24 -28.97 -3.84
C ARG A 347 -15.24 -28.74 -2.71
N TYR A 348 -14.76 -28.30 -1.58
CA TYR A 348 -15.60 -27.78 -0.51
C TYR A 348 -15.68 -26.26 -0.61
N LYS A 349 -16.87 -25.68 -0.41
CA LYS A 349 -16.97 -24.23 -0.21
C LYS A 349 -16.26 -23.89 1.09
N SER A 350 -15.20 -23.06 1.00
CA SER A 350 -14.62 -22.47 2.19
C SER A 350 -15.66 -21.54 2.85
N SER A 351 -15.82 -21.63 4.16
CA SER A 351 -16.59 -20.63 4.89
C SER A 351 -15.77 -19.34 4.95
N ASP A 352 -16.39 -18.20 4.60
CA ASP A 352 -15.80 -16.90 4.80
C ASP A 352 -15.62 -16.66 6.31
N ARG A 353 -14.38 -16.77 6.79
CA ARG A 353 -14.06 -16.44 8.18
C ARG A 353 -13.91 -14.94 8.30
N ARG A 354 -14.77 -14.28 9.07
CA ARG A 354 -14.63 -12.86 9.44
C ARG A 354 -13.56 -12.64 10.51
N ILE A 355 -13.20 -13.69 11.24
CA ILE A 355 -12.20 -13.65 12.31
C ILE A 355 -10.82 -13.81 11.70
N ASN A 356 -9.94 -12.83 11.93
CA ASN A 356 -8.55 -12.86 11.48
C ASN A 356 -7.61 -13.08 12.68
N ASN A 357 -7.10 -14.29 12.83
CA ASN A 357 -6.16 -14.69 13.87
C ASN A 357 -4.69 -14.60 13.41
N SER A 358 -4.42 -13.96 12.26
CA SER A 358 -3.04 -13.81 11.79
C SER A 358 -2.28 -12.82 12.66
N ASP A 359 -1.08 -13.24 13.09
CA ASP A 359 -0.10 -12.42 13.80
C ASP A 359 1.15 -12.34 12.92
N ASN A 360 1.20 -11.28 12.11
CA ASN A 360 2.26 -11.05 11.12
C ASN A 360 3.38 -10.12 11.64
N GLU A 361 3.26 -9.62 12.89
CA GLU A 361 4.28 -8.76 13.47
C GLU A 361 5.43 -9.60 14.00
N SER A 362 6.63 -9.44 13.48
CA SER A 362 7.80 -10.23 13.88
C SER A 362 8.30 -9.89 15.30
N GLY A 363 8.02 -8.68 15.79
CA GLY A 363 8.57 -8.16 17.05
C GLY A 363 10.09 -7.91 17.00
N ILE A 364 10.73 -8.14 15.86
CA ILE A 364 12.16 -7.92 15.65
C ILE A 364 12.34 -6.57 14.94
N LEU A 365 13.17 -5.71 15.50
CA LEU A 365 13.60 -4.48 14.83
C LEU A 365 14.50 -4.89 13.66
N ASN A 366 14.01 -4.69 12.43
CA ASN A 366 14.83 -4.80 11.24
C ASN A 366 15.69 -3.54 11.16
N VAL A 367 16.98 -3.72 11.32
CA VAL A 367 17.97 -2.71 10.93
C VAL A 367 18.20 -2.93 9.44
N ASP A 368 17.48 -2.23 8.60
CA ASP A 368 17.75 -2.21 7.16
C ASP A 368 19.14 -1.59 6.95
N LYS A 369 20.03 -2.42 6.35
CA LYS A 369 21.36 -2.00 5.94
C LYS A 369 21.30 -1.17 4.67
#